data_3cf32ccc7cfaa4873176eddb0e3875cc
#
_entry.id   3cf32ccc7cfaa4873176eddb0e3875cc
#
_cell.length_a   1.000
_cell.length_b   1.000
_cell.length_c   1.000
_cell.angle_alpha   90.00
_cell.angle_beta   90.00
_cell.angle_gamma   90.00
#
_symmetry.space_group_name_H-M   'P 1'
#
loop_
_entity.id
_entity.type
_entity.pdbx_description
1 polymer ?
#
loop_
_entity_poly.entity_id
_entity_poly.type
_entity_poly.pdbx_seq_one_letter_code
_entity_poly.pdbx_strand_id
1 'polypeptide(L)'
;MALIVPHQGDIQLLTDLLSSGENWLLGLFNSNITPSETDVAATYTAHETAFTGYSRKTLTRSVSGSTWSTPIAQAPSGSPAWSSRNQVGHSQYGSSPQSFTCSGTGDTIYGYFVLGATSGNLILAEAFAASRTLNNGDSLSLTPIFENA
;
A
#
# COMPACT_ATOMS: atom_id res chain seq x y z
N MET A 1 -14.52 -10.64 28.41
CA MET A 1 -13.59 -9.51 28.62
C MET A 1 -12.97 -9.21 27.27
N ALA A 2 -13.03 -7.97 26.77
CA ALA A 2 -12.41 -7.60 25.50
C ALA A 2 -10.96 -7.17 25.74
N LEU A 3 -10.04 -7.61 24.87
CA LEU A 3 -8.66 -7.16 24.89
C LEU A 3 -8.62 -5.75 24.29
N ILE A 4 -8.00 -4.82 24.99
CA ILE A 4 -7.78 -3.45 24.50
C ILE A 4 -6.28 -3.30 24.22
N VAL A 5 -5.94 -2.93 23.00
CA VAL A 5 -4.57 -2.55 22.63
C VAL A 5 -4.46 -1.03 22.78
N PRO A 6 -3.60 -0.53 23.70
CA PRO A 6 -3.36 0.92 23.82
C PRO A 6 -2.62 1.48 22.59
N HIS A 7 -2.67 2.79 22.35
CA HIS A 7 -1.95 3.43 21.23
C HIS A 7 -0.44 3.11 21.20
N GLN A 8 0.21 2.98 22.36
CA GLN A 8 1.60 2.53 22.41
C GLN A 8 1.78 1.12 21.86
N GLY A 9 0.83 0.22 22.12
CA GLY A 9 0.81 -1.13 21.57
C GLY A 9 0.64 -1.12 20.07
N ASP A 10 -0.24 -0.29 19.53
CA ASP A 10 -0.44 -0.14 18.07
C ASP A 10 0.85 0.35 17.39
N ILE A 11 1.50 1.36 17.96
CA ILE A 11 2.78 1.88 17.48
C ILE A 11 3.85 0.79 17.51
N GLN A 12 3.94 0.02 18.60
CA GLN A 12 4.92 -1.08 18.72
C GLN A 12 4.66 -2.18 17.69
N LEU A 13 3.41 -2.63 17.55
CA LEU A 13 3.03 -3.66 16.57
C LEU A 13 3.35 -3.20 15.14
N LEU A 14 3.05 -1.95 14.81
CA LEU A 14 3.36 -1.39 13.51
C LEU A 14 4.88 -1.26 13.30
N THR A 15 5.63 -0.87 14.33
CA THR A 15 7.10 -0.81 14.28
C THR A 15 7.68 -2.19 14.01
N ASP A 16 7.24 -3.22 14.71
CA ASP A 16 7.71 -4.59 14.55
C ASP A 16 7.33 -5.12 13.16
N LEU A 17 6.11 -4.86 12.69
CA LEU A 17 5.67 -5.20 11.35
C LEU A 17 6.56 -4.57 10.27
N LEU A 18 6.94 -3.31 10.41
CA LEU A 18 7.69 -2.55 9.41
C LEU A 18 9.21 -2.71 9.51
N SER A 19 9.74 -3.21 10.64
CA SER A 19 11.20 -3.26 10.89
C SER A 19 11.86 -4.56 10.48
N SER A 20 11.11 -5.62 10.20
CA SER A 20 11.70 -6.94 9.97
C SER A 20 10.88 -7.79 8.98
N GLY A 21 11.54 -8.81 8.43
CA GLY A 21 10.95 -9.75 7.50
C GLY A 21 11.28 -9.45 6.04
N GLU A 22 10.55 -10.08 5.13
CA GLU A 22 10.73 -9.87 3.70
C GLU A 22 10.30 -8.46 3.26
N ASN A 23 10.95 -7.92 2.24
CA ASN A 23 10.48 -6.69 1.61
C ASN A 23 9.11 -6.91 0.96
N TRP A 24 8.42 -5.82 0.67
CA TRP A 24 7.15 -5.86 -0.04
C TRP A 24 7.29 -5.34 -1.47
N LEU A 25 6.39 -5.76 -2.34
CA LEU A 25 6.31 -5.35 -3.74
C LEU A 25 5.00 -4.60 -3.96
N LEU A 26 5.08 -3.33 -4.30
CA LEU A 26 3.95 -2.49 -4.69
C LEU A 26 3.69 -2.68 -6.19
N GLY A 27 2.50 -3.16 -6.54
CA GLY A 27 2.02 -3.33 -7.90
C GLY A 27 0.75 -2.54 -8.17
N LEU A 28 0.39 -2.39 -9.44
CA LEU A 28 -0.82 -1.71 -9.89
C LEU A 28 -1.73 -2.69 -10.63
N PHE A 29 -3.06 -2.53 -10.50
CA PHE A 29 -4.01 -3.36 -11.24
C PHE A 29 -4.89 -2.51 -12.18
N ASN A 30 -5.26 -3.12 -13.32
CA ASN A 30 -5.96 -2.49 -14.44
C ASN A 30 -7.41 -2.95 -14.63
N SER A 31 -8.00 -3.52 -13.61
CA SER A 31 -9.41 -3.97 -13.62
C SER A 31 -10.19 -3.32 -12.49
N ASN A 32 -11.47 -3.06 -12.69
CA ASN A 32 -12.34 -2.49 -11.66
C ASN A 32 -12.69 -3.52 -10.59
N ILE A 33 -11.76 -3.73 -9.65
CA ILE A 33 -11.89 -4.66 -8.53
C ILE A 33 -12.15 -3.85 -7.27
N THR A 34 -13.17 -4.24 -6.51
CA THR A 34 -13.38 -3.72 -5.14
C THR A 34 -12.66 -4.64 -4.17
N PRO A 35 -11.62 -4.17 -3.45
CA PRO A 35 -10.90 -4.99 -2.49
C PRO A 35 -11.79 -5.57 -1.39
N SER A 36 -11.54 -6.82 -1.01
CA SER A 36 -12.27 -7.59 -0.01
C SER A 36 -11.30 -8.32 0.92
N GLU A 37 -11.71 -8.54 2.16
CA GLU A 37 -10.93 -9.30 3.15
C GLU A 37 -10.70 -10.78 2.77
N THR A 38 -11.46 -11.30 1.80
CA THR A 38 -11.31 -12.67 1.28
C THR A 38 -10.40 -12.76 0.07
N ASP A 39 -9.87 -11.63 -0.43
CA ASP A 39 -9.02 -11.61 -1.61
C ASP A 39 -7.66 -12.27 -1.34
N VAL A 40 -7.11 -12.80 -2.41
CA VAL A 40 -5.78 -13.42 -2.43
C VAL A 40 -4.90 -12.75 -3.49
N ALA A 41 -3.61 -13.01 -3.47
CA ALA A 41 -2.67 -12.43 -4.43
C ALA A 41 -3.10 -12.62 -5.90
N ALA A 42 -3.65 -13.79 -6.24
CA ALA A 42 -4.11 -14.10 -7.59
C ALA A 42 -5.22 -13.16 -8.09
N THR A 43 -6.05 -12.62 -7.21
CA THR A 43 -7.11 -11.65 -7.54
C THR A 43 -6.53 -10.42 -8.26
N TYR A 44 -5.35 -9.97 -7.83
CA TYR A 44 -4.71 -8.76 -8.36
C TYR A 44 -3.64 -9.06 -9.41
N THR A 45 -2.87 -10.11 -9.23
CA THR A 45 -1.80 -10.45 -10.20
C THR A 45 -2.35 -10.90 -11.56
N ALA A 46 -3.56 -11.46 -11.60
CA ALA A 46 -4.26 -11.77 -12.86
C ALA A 46 -4.68 -10.51 -13.64
N HIS A 47 -4.74 -9.37 -12.99
CA HIS A 47 -5.13 -8.07 -13.53
C HIS A 47 -4.03 -7.02 -13.34
N GLU A 48 -2.80 -7.45 -13.17
CA GLU A 48 -1.68 -6.53 -13.04
C GLU A 48 -1.46 -5.80 -14.37
N THR A 49 -1.23 -4.49 -14.26
CA THR A 49 -0.97 -3.66 -15.44
C THR A 49 0.33 -4.07 -16.13
N ALA A 50 0.40 -3.81 -17.42
CA ALA A 50 1.59 -4.12 -18.26
C ALA A 50 1.97 -2.97 -19.19
N PHE A 51 1.64 -1.72 -18.83
CA PHE A 51 2.04 -0.57 -19.66
C PHE A 51 3.57 -0.50 -19.84
N THR A 52 4.01 0.09 -20.92
CA THR A 52 5.45 0.20 -21.22
C THR A 52 6.18 1.01 -20.17
N GLY A 53 7.19 0.42 -19.53
CA GLY A 53 7.94 1.02 -18.42
C GLY A 53 7.44 0.62 -17.04
N TYR A 54 6.38 -0.18 -16.96
CA TYR A 54 5.90 -0.68 -15.68
C TYR A 54 6.86 -1.71 -15.06
N SER A 55 7.07 -1.57 -13.77
CA SER A 55 7.65 -2.61 -12.90
C SER A 55 7.18 -2.38 -11.49
N ARG A 56 6.98 -3.47 -10.73
CA ARG A 56 6.69 -3.36 -9.29
C ARG A 56 7.78 -2.59 -8.57
N LYS A 57 7.41 -1.81 -7.55
CA LYS A 57 8.36 -1.09 -6.70
C LYS A 57 8.61 -1.88 -5.42
N THR A 58 9.88 -1.97 -5.03
CA THR A 58 10.24 -2.60 -3.76
C THR A 58 10.03 -1.62 -2.61
N LEU A 59 9.22 -2.02 -1.64
CA LEU A 59 9.05 -1.33 -0.37
C LEU A 59 9.92 -2.05 0.66
N THR A 60 11.05 -1.46 1.01
CA THR A 60 11.97 -2.03 1.99
C THR A 60 11.36 -1.96 3.39
N ARG A 61 11.30 -3.08 4.10
CA ARG A 61 10.82 -3.15 5.48
C ARG A 61 11.93 -2.73 6.45
N SER A 62 11.98 -1.46 6.70
CA SER A 62 12.88 -0.81 7.65
C SER A 62 12.25 0.50 8.10
N VAL A 63 12.26 0.78 9.39
CA VAL A 63 11.83 2.08 9.94
C VAL A 63 13.03 3.00 9.96
N SER A 64 13.16 3.81 8.91
CA SER A 64 14.22 4.81 8.76
C SER A 64 13.71 5.94 7.87
N GLY A 65 14.33 7.10 7.90
CA GLY A 65 13.87 8.29 7.18
C GLY A 65 13.73 8.14 5.64
N SER A 66 14.36 7.12 5.03
CA SER A 66 14.27 6.85 3.59
C SER A 66 13.32 5.70 3.22
N THR A 67 12.79 4.99 4.21
CA THR A 67 11.86 3.88 4.07
C THR A 67 10.55 4.20 4.80
N TRP A 68 10.11 3.39 5.75
CA TRP A 68 8.92 3.71 6.55
C TRP A 68 9.24 4.77 7.60
N SER A 69 8.37 5.77 7.74
CA SER A 69 8.48 6.75 8.83
C SER A 69 8.33 6.05 10.18
N THR A 70 8.90 6.65 11.24
CA THR A 70 8.63 6.17 12.59
C THR A 70 7.13 6.17 12.86
N PRO A 71 6.53 5.02 13.25
CA PRO A 71 5.10 4.97 13.55
C PRO A 71 4.69 5.95 14.63
N ILE A 72 3.58 6.62 14.42
CA ILE A 72 2.98 7.58 15.36
C ILE A 72 1.50 7.25 15.57
N ALA A 73 0.92 7.72 16.66
CA ALA A 73 -0.52 7.71 16.84
C ALA A 73 -1.14 8.87 16.05
N GLN A 74 -2.07 8.57 15.15
CA GLN A 74 -2.75 9.54 14.30
C GLN A 74 -4.22 9.19 14.17
N ALA A 75 -5.07 10.19 13.84
CA ALA A 75 -6.45 9.91 13.47
C ALA A 75 -6.48 9.02 12.21
N PRO A 76 -7.40 8.02 12.13
CA PRO A 76 -7.51 7.17 10.95
C PRO A 76 -7.70 7.98 9.68
N SER A 77 -7.02 7.59 8.60
CA SER A 77 -7.20 8.19 7.28
C SER A 77 -8.49 7.69 6.60
N GLY A 78 -8.93 8.39 5.58
CA GLY A 78 -10.13 8.05 4.84
C GLY A 78 -11.39 8.76 5.31
N SER A 79 -12.46 8.65 4.49
CA SER A 79 -13.76 9.25 4.79
C SER A 79 -14.89 8.36 4.21
N PRO A 80 -15.71 7.69 5.03
CA PRO A 80 -15.62 7.67 6.49
C PRO A 80 -14.36 6.97 7.00
N ALA A 81 -13.90 7.32 8.20
CA ALA A 81 -12.75 6.65 8.80
C ALA A 81 -13.03 5.14 8.95
N TRP A 82 -12.06 4.31 8.57
CA TRP A 82 -12.18 2.85 8.58
C TRP A 82 -12.19 2.26 10.02
N SER A 83 -11.76 3.03 11.00
CA SER A 83 -11.73 2.64 12.41
C SER A 83 -12.63 3.54 13.26
N SER A 84 -13.32 2.97 14.23
CA SER A 84 -14.06 3.72 15.25
C SER A 84 -13.17 4.28 16.36
N ARG A 85 -11.86 4.00 16.31
CA ARG A 85 -10.88 4.52 17.29
C ARG A 85 -10.52 5.96 16.96
N ASN A 86 -10.24 6.75 17.99
CA ASN A 86 -9.82 8.15 17.82
C ASN A 86 -8.42 8.28 17.20
N GLN A 87 -7.57 7.27 17.41
CA GLN A 87 -6.22 7.21 16.88
C GLN A 87 -5.84 5.77 16.55
N VAL A 88 -4.96 5.61 15.56
CA VAL A 88 -4.39 4.35 15.09
C VAL A 88 -2.88 4.52 14.95
N GLY A 89 -2.14 3.43 14.89
CA GLY A 89 -0.73 3.47 14.49
C GLY A 89 -0.66 3.81 13.00
N HIS A 90 0.16 4.79 12.65
CA HIS A 90 0.31 5.30 11.28
C HIS A 90 1.78 5.37 10.89
N SER A 91 2.11 4.91 9.69
CA SER A 91 3.42 5.07 9.07
C SER A 91 3.28 5.24 7.57
N GLN A 92 4.15 6.05 6.99
CA GLN A 92 4.19 6.38 5.56
C GLN A 92 5.51 5.91 4.95
N TYR A 93 5.47 5.39 3.72
CA TYR A 93 6.66 4.97 3.00
C TYR A 93 7.35 6.13 2.29
N GLY A 94 8.59 6.41 2.71
CA GLY A 94 9.49 7.37 2.08
C GLY A 94 9.11 8.84 2.27
N SER A 95 10.07 9.69 2.00
CA SER A 95 9.88 11.14 1.90
C SER A 95 9.40 11.55 0.50
N SER A 96 9.44 10.65 -0.47
CA SER A 96 9.02 10.88 -1.86
C SER A 96 8.07 9.76 -2.32
N PRO A 97 7.05 10.12 -3.12
CA PRO A 97 6.13 9.14 -3.68
C PRO A 97 6.84 8.09 -4.54
N GLN A 98 6.27 6.88 -4.60
CA GLN A 98 6.66 5.84 -5.54
C GLN A 98 6.07 6.18 -6.91
N SER A 99 6.92 6.46 -7.88
CA SER A 99 6.48 6.89 -9.22
C SER A 99 6.54 5.78 -10.25
N PHE A 100 5.47 5.64 -11.03
CA PHE A 100 5.34 4.74 -12.18
C PHE A 100 5.17 5.58 -13.44
N THR A 101 6.12 5.53 -14.36
CA THR A 101 6.09 6.32 -15.58
C THR A 101 5.80 5.45 -16.79
N CYS A 102 4.79 5.81 -17.57
CA CYS A 102 4.48 5.18 -18.84
C CYS A 102 5.40 5.74 -19.93
N SER A 103 6.17 4.87 -20.60
CA SER A 103 7.11 5.27 -21.65
C SER A 103 6.73 4.77 -23.07
N GLY A 104 5.45 4.45 -23.27
CA GLY A 104 4.96 3.92 -24.55
C GLY A 104 3.48 3.59 -24.50
N THR A 105 3.11 2.33 -24.77
CA THR A 105 1.70 1.89 -24.66
C THR A 105 1.20 2.04 -23.23
N GLY A 106 0.11 2.76 -23.09
CA GLY A 106 -0.51 3.08 -21.78
C GLY A 106 -1.49 2.02 -21.30
N ASP A 107 -2.07 2.28 -20.12
CA ASP A 107 -3.10 1.45 -19.50
C ASP A 107 -3.99 2.30 -18.58
N THR A 108 -5.13 1.75 -18.16
CA THR A 108 -6.00 2.39 -17.17
C THR A 108 -5.88 1.67 -15.84
N ILE A 109 -5.45 2.40 -14.81
CA ILE A 109 -5.14 1.87 -13.49
C ILE A 109 -6.33 2.14 -12.55
N TYR A 110 -6.76 1.11 -11.83
CA TYR A 110 -7.90 1.18 -10.90
C TYR A 110 -7.47 1.20 -9.43
N GLY A 111 -6.24 0.80 -9.14
CA GLY A 111 -5.74 0.78 -7.78
C GLY A 111 -4.36 0.15 -7.68
N TYR A 112 -3.94 -0.16 -6.47
CA TYR A 112 -2.67 -0.80 -6.18
C TYR A 112 -2.82 -1.96 -5.21
N PHE A 113 -1.83 -2.83 -5.19
CA PHE A 113 -1.72 -3.94 -4.25
C PHE A 113 -0.27 -4.09 -3.77
N VAL A 114 -0.11 -4.71 -2.63
CA VAL A 114 1.19 -4.99 -2.04
C VAL A 114 1.30 -6.47 -1.73
N LEU A 115 2.39 -7.09 -2.17
CA LEU A 115 2.70 -8.50 -1.94
C LEU A 115 3.98 -8.64 -1.13
N GLY A 116 4.11 -9.74 -0.39
CA GLY A 116 5.40 -10.20 0.12
C GLY A 116 6.34 -10.57 -1.04
N ALA A 117 7.59 -10.07 -1.00
CA ALA A 117 8.52 -10.25 -2.11
C ALA A 117 8.97 -11.72 -2.30
N THR A 118 8.97 -12.51 -1.24
CA THR A 118 9.38 -13.93 -1.25
C THR A 118 8.15 -14.84 -1.11
N SER A 119 7.25 -14.52 -0.19
CA SER A 119 6.06 -15.34 0.06
C SER A 119 5.01 -15.24 -1.05
N GLY A 120 4.97 -14.10 -1.75
CA GLY A 120 3.91 -13.78 -2.70
C GLY A 120 2.53 -13.55 -2.06
N ASN A 121 2.44 -13.54 -0.74
CA ASN A 121 1.17 -13.31 -0.04
C ASN A 121 0.68 -11.88 -0.25
N LEU A 122 -0.62 -11.71 -0.42
CA LEU A 122 -1.25 -10.40 -0.43
C LEU A 122 -1.17 -9.79 0.98
N ILE A 123 -0.62 -8.58 1.06
CA ILE A 123 -0.50 -7.81 2.30
C ILE A 123 -1.64 -6.80 2.40
N LEU A 124 -1.88 -6.07 1.33
CA LEU A 124 -2.98 -5.11 1.21
C LEU A 124 -3.31 -4.82 -0.25
N ALA A 125 -4.51 -4.29 -0.47
CA ALA A 125 -4.91 -3.73 -1.76
C ALA A 125 -5.86 -2.56 -1.53
N GLU A 126 -5.82 -1.58 -2.43
CA GLU A 126 -6.68 -0.40 -2.39
C GLU A 126 -7.12 -0.02 -3.81
N ALA A 127 -8.42 0.24 -3.98
CA ALA A 127 -8.96 0.80 -5.19
C ALA A 127 -8.96 2.34 -5.12
N PHE A 128 -8.61 2.99 -6.22
CA PHE A 128 -8.72 4.44 -6.32
C PHE A 128 -10.19 4.87 -6.38
N ALA A 129 -10.50 6.04 -5.85
CA ALA A 129 -11.83 6.64 -5.97
C ALA A 129 -12.26 6.87 -7.43
N ALA A 130 -11.29 7.03 -8.35
CA ALA A 130 -11.48 7.08 -9.79
C ALA A 130 -10.26 6.48 -10.49
N SER A 131 -10.48 5.72 -11.56
CA SER A 131 -9.40 5.16 -12.37
C SER A 131 -8.51 6.25 -12.97
N ARG A 132 -7.26 5.89 -13.26
CA ARG A 132 -6.24 6.77 -13.86
C ARG A 132 -5.74 6.17 -15.16
N THR A 133 -6.03 6.81 -16.30
CA THR A 133 -5.45 6.42 -17.58
C THR A 133 -4.08 7.06 -17.72
N LEU A 134 -3.06 6.24 -17.98
CA LEU A 134 -1.69 6.67 -18.25
C LEU A 134 -1.41 6.50 -19.74
N ASN A 135 -0.99 7.58 -20.38
CA ASN A 135 -0.50 7.60 -21.75
C ASN A 135 1.03 7.73 -21.75
N ASN A 136 1.63 7.65 -22.91
CA ASN A 136 3.07 7.86 -23.05
C ASN A 136 3.52 9.21 -22.48
N GLY A 137 4.44 9.19 -21.54
CA GLY A 137 4.95 10.35 -20.81
C GLY A 137 4.26 10.62 -19.47
N ASP A 138 3.09 10.03 -19.23
CA ASP A 138 2.38 10.21 -17.96
C ASP A 138 3.03 9.46 -16.80
N SER A 139 2.88 9.97 -15.59
CA SER A 139 3.35 9.34 -14.37
C SER A 139 2.25 9.27 -13.32
N LEU A 140 2.18 8.13 -12.63
CA LEU A 140 1.37 7.93 -11.44
C LEU A 140 2.28 7.86 -10.22
N SER A 141 2.02 8.70 -9.24
CA SER A 141 2.80 8.74 -7.99
C SER A 141 1.92 8.33 -6.81
N LEU A 142 2.42 7.39 -6.01
CA LEU A 142 1.75 6.86 -4.82
C LEU A 142 2.66 6.99 -3.61
N THR A 143 2.06 7.36 -2.49
CA THR A 143 2.72 7.34 -1.18
C THR A 143 2.01 6.28 -0.33
N PRO A 144 2.56 5.05 -0.23
CA PRO A 144 1.94 4.01 0.60
C PRO A 144 1.89 4.43 2.06
N ILE A 145 0.72 4.27 2.67
CA ILE A 145 0.48 4.51 4.09
C ILE A 145 0.01 3.18 4.70
N PHE A 146 0.53 2.85 5.86
CA PHE A 146 0.08 1.71 6.63
C PHE A 146 -0.50 2.18 7.97
N GLU A 147 -1.70 1.75 8.24
CA GLU A 147 -2.42 2.04 9.49
C GLU A 147 -2.88 0.74 10.13
N ASN A 148 -2.80 0.64 11.45
CA ASN A 148 -3.30 -0.48 12.22
C ASN A 148 -4.14 0.00 13.42
N ALA A 149 -5.15 -0.80 13.79
CA ALA A 149 -6.02 -0.57 14.94
C ALA A 149 -6.19 -1.84 15.77
#